data_3b984ea653a03b097cc831ce6d31edbb
#
_entry.id   3b984ea653a03b097cc831ce6d31edbb
#
_cell.length_a   1.000
_cell.length_b   1.000
_cell.length_c   1.000
_cell.angle_alpha   90.00
_cell.angle_beta   90.00
_cell.angle_gamma   90.00
#
_symmetry.space_group_name_H-M   'P 1'
#
loop_
_entity.id
_entity.type
_entity.pdbx_description
1 polymer ?
#
loop_
_entity_poly.entity_id
_entity_poly.type
_entity_poly.pdbx_seq_one_letter_code
_entity_poly.pdbx_strand_id
1 'polypeptide(L)'
;MARLATITLVVADYDEAIAFFVERVGFELVEDTSLSDGKRWVVVAPRGGAGAHVLLARAAGEEQRAVIGRQAGGRVGFFLETDELADDHARMAAAGVSFLEEPRTERYGKVVVFEDLYGNRWDLLEPRSGSPRS
;
A
#
# COMPACT_ATOMS: atom_id res chain seq x y z
N MET A 1 21.11 -11.28 -10.86
CA MET A 1 19.73 -11.74 -10.61
C MET A 1 18.75 -10.58 -10.59
N ALA A 2 17.57 -10.81 -11.16
CA ALA A 2 16.53 -9.79 -11.15
C ALA A 2 15.79 -9.78 -9.82
N ARG A 3 15.22 -8.61 -9.46
CA ARG A 3 14.32 -8.48 -8.32
C ARG A 3 13.21 -7.51 -8.68
N LEU A 4 12.06 -7.69 -8.07
CA LEU A 4 10.95 -6.76 -8.25
C LEU A 4 11.19 -5.54 -7.37
N ALA A 5 11.57 -4.43 -8.01
CA ALA A 5 11.99 -3.25 -7.28
C ALA A 5 10.83 -2.30 -6.96
N THR A 6 9.94 -2.08 -7.93
CA THR A 6 8.90 -1.05 -7.80
C THR A 6 7.65 -1.47 -8.57
N ILE A 7 6.49 -1.18 -7.97
CA ILE A 7 5.17 -1.43 -8.56
C ILE A 7 4.45 -0.08 -8.65
N THR A 8 3.75 0.16 -9.74
CA THR A 8 3.00 1.40 -9.94
C THR A 8 1.61 1.30 -9.32
N LEU A 9 1.25 2.32 -8.54
CA LEU A 9 -0.11 2.54 -8.06
C LEU A 9 -0.63 3.83 -8.67
N VAL A 10 -1.72 3.75 -9.41
CA VAL A 10 -2.32 4.93 -10.04
C VAL A 10 -3.14 5.69 -9.01
N VAL A 11 -2.88 6.99 -8.88
CA VAL A 11 -3.50 7.86 -7.88
C VAL A 11 -4.10 9.09 -8.54
N ALA A 12 -4.97 9.80 -7.83
CA ALA A 12 -5.58 11.01 -8.36
C ALA A 12 -4.69 12.24 -8.14
N ASP A 13 -3.91 12.24 -7.06
CA ASP A 13 -3.10 13.39 -6.68
C ASP A 13 -1.89 12.93 -5.89
N TYR A 14 -0.72 13.50 -6.18
CA TYR A 14 0.52 13.12 -5.51
C TYR A 14 0.48 13.42 -4.01
N ASP A 15 0.13 14.65 -3.65
CA ASP A 15 0.25 15.09 -2.25
C ASP A 15 -0.74 14.39 -1.33
N GLU A 16 -1.97 14.19 -1.78
CA GLU A 16 -2.95 13.46 -0.96
C GLU A 16 -2.55 11.99 -0.80
N ALA A 17 -1.98 11.39 -1.84
CA ALA A 17 -1.53 10.01 -1.77
C ALA A 17 -0.33 9.87 -0.84
N ILE A 18 0.63 10.80 -0.93
CA ILE A 18 1.78 10.83 0.00
C ILE A 18 1.30 10.93 1.44
N ALA A 19 0.39 11.87 1.70
CA ALA A 19 -0.14 12.07 3.05
C ALA A 19 -0.79 10.78 3.59
N PHE A 20 -1.58 10.12 2.76
CA PHE A 20 -2.23 8.88 3.19
C PHE A 20 -1.21 7.79 3.53
N PHE A 21 -0.30 7.50 2.60
CA PHE A 21 0.63 6.39 2.81
C PHE A 21 1.66 6.67 3.90
N VAL A 22 2.13 7.91 4.00
CA VAL A 22 3.14 8.26 5.00
C VAL A 22 2.51 8.46 6.39
N GLU A 23 1.43 9.25 6.46
CA GLU A 23 0.89 9.65 7.77
C GLU A 23 -0.09 8.64 8.35
N ARG A 24 -0.85 7.94 7.51
CA ARG A 24 -1.87 7.00 7.99
C ARG A 24 -1.41 5.56 7.96
N VAL A 25 -0.84 5.10 6.86
CA VAL A 25 -0.34 3.73 6.77
C VAL A 25 1.00 3.57 7.47
N GLY A 26 1.83 4.61 7.42
CA GLY A 26 3.12 4.58 8.11
C GLY A 26 4.30 4.26 7.22
N PHE A 27 4.13 4.40 5.90
CA PHE A 27 5.24 4.25 4.96
C PHE A 27 6.20 5.43 5.08
N GLU A 28 7.38 5.29 4.51
CA GLU A 28 8.30 6.40 4.34
C GLU A 28 8.28 6.89 2.89
N LEU A 29 8.52 8.18 2.71
CA LEU A 29 8.71 8.77 1.39
C LEU A 29 10.14 8.53 0.97
N VAL A 30 10.33 7.69 -0.04
CA VAL A 30 11.66 7.30 -0.49
C VAL A 30 12.23 8.33 -1.47
N GLU A 31 11.37 8.81 -2.36
CA GLU A 31 11.79 9.79 -3.36
C GLU A 31 10.61 10.65 -3.78
N ASP A 32 10.88 11.92 -4.05
CA ASP A 32 9.90 12.86 -4.60
C ASP A 32 10.67 13.86 -5.46
N THR A 33 10.75 13.56 -6.75
CA THR A 33 11.54 14.33 -7.70
C THR A 33 10.62 14.93 -8.76
N SER A 34 10.69 16.23 -8.95
CA SER A 34 9.93 16.90 -10.00
C SER A 34 10.53 16.57 -11.37
N LEU A 35 9.63 16.21 -12.27
CA LEU A 35 9.96 15.98 -13.68
C LEU A 35 9.39 17.12 -14.51
N SER A 36 9.29 16.96 -15.83
CA SER A 36 8.72 17.96 -16.69
C SER A 36 7.19 17.93 -16.68
N ASP A 37 6.56 19.06 -17.00
CA ASP A 37 5.10 19.17 -17.20
C ASP A 37 4.27 18.78 -15.99
N GLY A 38 4.74 19.11 -14.79
CA GLY A 38 4.00 18.85 -13.56
C GLY A 38 4.04 17.40 -13.09
N LYS A 39 4.76 16.54 -13.79
CA LYS A 39 4.94 15.15 -13.36
C LYS A 39 5.98 15.06 -12.25
N ARG A 40 5.78 14.10 -11.38
CA ARG A 40 6.70 13.85 -10.27
C ARG A 40 7.00 12.36 -10.20
N TRP A 41 8.22 12.06 -9.79
CA TRP A 41 8.63 10.69 -9.49
C TRP A 41 8.52 10.51 -7.99
N VAL A 42 7.44 9.87 -7.55
CA VAL A 42 7.11 9.76 -6.13
C VAL A 42 7.10 8.29 -5.74
N VAL A 43 7.95 7.92 -4.79
CA VAL A 43 8.09 6.53 -4.34
C VAL A 43 7.91 6.48 -2.83
N VAL A 44 7.06 5.58 -2.37
CA VAL A 44 6.86 5.28 -0.95
C VAL A 44 7.15 3.81 -0.70
N ALA A 45 7.48 3.46 0.54
CA ALA A 45 7.76 2.08 0.91
C ALA A 45 7.55 1.88 2.41
N PRO A 46 7.28 0.64 2.85
CA PRO A 46 7.27 0.35 4.27
C PRO A 46 8.63 0.69 4.89
N ARG A 47 8.60 1.20 6.12
CA ARG A 47 9.83 1.59 6.82
C ARG A 47 10.71 0.39 7.07
N GLY A 48 12.00 0.54 6.75
CA GLY A 48 12.99 -0.50 6.98
C GLY A 48 12.75 -1.79 6.20
N GLY A 49 11.81 -1.78 5.28
CA GLY A 49 11.48 -2.97 4.51
C GLY A 49 12.45 -3.24 3.38
N ALA A 50 12.66 -4.53 3.09
CA ALA A 50 13.50 -4.97 1.99
C ALA A 50 12.69 -5.34 0.74
N GLY A 51 11.38 -5.18 0.79
CA GLY A 51 10.49 -5.54 -0.31
C GLY A 51 10.39 -4.48 -1.38
N ALA A 52 9.42 -4.65 -2.27
CA ALA A 52 9.18 -3.72 -3.36
C ALA A 52 8.70 -2.37 -2.87
N HIS A 53 9.04 -1.33 -3.62
CA HIS A 53 8.55 0.02 -3.39
C HIS A 53 7.29 0.27 -4.22
N VAL A 54 6.57 1.34 -3.91
CA VAL A 54 5.37 1.74 -4.64
C VAL A 54 5.59 3.09 -5.29
N LEU A 55 5.47 3.14 -6.61
CA LEU A 55 5.50 4.39 -7.36
C LEU A 55 4.08 4.95 -7.39
N LEU A 56 3.89 6.14 -6.85
CA LEU A 56 2.60 6.82 -6.89
C LEU A 56 2.53 7.63 -8.20
N ALA A 57 1.72 7.15 -9.14
CA ALA A 57 1.63 7.75 -10.46
C ALA A 57 0.30 8.46 -10.65
N ARG A 58 0.32 9.79 -10.82
CA ARG A 58 -0.91 10.53 -11.03
C ARG A 58 -1.52 10.14 -12.39
N ALA A 59 -2.81 9.81 -12.36
CA ALA A 59 -3.53 9.41 -13.56
C ALA A 59 -3.48 10.49 -14.64
N ALA A 60 -3.21 10.07 -15.86
CA ALA A 60 -3.23 10.94 -17.04
C ALA A 60 -4.23 10.35 -18.04
N GLY A 61 -5.32 11.08 -18.28
CA GLY A 61 -6.36 10.64 -19.21
C GLY A 61 -7.41 9.73 -18.59
N GLU A 62 -8.44 9.49 -19.35
CA GLU A 62 -9.63 8.78 -18.86
C GLU A 62 -9.36 7.33 -18.51
N GLU A 63 -8.54 6.65 -19.31
CA GLU A 63 -8.25 5.25 -19.08
C GLU A 63 -7.52 5.03 -17.73
N GLN A 64 -6.56 5.89 -17.43
CA GLN A 64 -5.87 5.79 -16.16
C GLN A 64 -6.75 6.22 -15.00
N ARG A 65 -7.54 7.28 -15.16
CA ARG A 65 -8.47 7.69 -14.11
C ARG A 65 -9.49 6.62 -13.78
N ALA A 66 -9.89 5.83 -14.77
CA ALA A 66 -10.88 4.78 -14.58
C ALA A 66 -10.41 3.65 -13.68
N VAL A 67 -9.08 3.44 -13.54
CA VAL A 67 -8.57 2.37 -12.68
C VAL A 67 -8.23 2.83 -11.27
N ILE A 68 -8.34 4.13 -10.98
CA ILE A 68 -8.10 4.63 -9.61
C ILE A 68 -9.05 3.91 -8.65
N GLY A 69 -8.48 3.26 -7.63
CA GLY A 69 -9.25 2.52 -6.65
C GLY A 69 -9.71 1.14 -7.12
N ARG A 70 -9.41 0.78 -8.36
CA ARG A 70 -9.83 -0.49 -8.94
C ARG A 70 -8.70 -1.17 -9.71
N GLN A 71 -7.48 -0.93 -9.31
CA GLN A 71 -6.33 -1.40 -10.07
C GLN A 71 -6.25 -2.92 -10.17
N ALA A 72 -6.75 -3.63 -9.16
CA ALA A 72 -6.80 -5.09 -9.17
C ALA A 72 -8.21 -5.64 -9.46
N GLY A 73 -9.10 -4.81 -10.01
CA GLY A 73 -10.45 -5.25 -10.37
C GLY A 73 -11.33 -5.63 -9.19
N GLY A 74 -11.09 -5.04 -8.03
CA GLY A 74 -11.85 -5.33 -6.81
C GLY A 74 -11.26 -6.45 -5.95
N ARG A 75 -10.19 -7.07 -6.40
CA ARG A 75 -9.47 -8.04 -5.57
C ARG A 75 -8.51 -7.32 -4.63
N VAL A 76 -8.05 -8.05 -3.59
CA VAL A 76 -6.89 -7.62 -2.83
C VAL A 76 -5.70 -7.60 -3.80
N GLY A 77 -5.13 -6.42 -4.01
CA GLY A 77 -4.05 -6.22 -4.97
C GLY A 77 -2.67 -6.12 -4.36
N PHE A 78 -2.61 -5.89 -3.06
CA PHE A 78 -1.35 -5.62 -2.36
C PHE A 78 -1.35 -6.37 -1.03
N PHE A 79 -0.19 -6.88 -0.66
CA PHE A 79 -0.03 -7.67 0.56
C PHE A 79 1.10 -7.04 1.37
N LEU A 80 0.74 -6.41 2.48
CA LEU A 80 1.68 -5.73 3.37
C LEU A 80 1.95 -6.65 4.57
N GLU A 81 3.16 -7.18 4.64
CA GLU A 81 3.54 -8.06 5.73
C GLU A 81 4.07 -7.28 6.92
N THR A 82 3.74 -7.73 8.11
CA THR A 82 4.19 -7.14 9.36
C THR A 82 4.47 -8.25 10.37
N ASP A 83 5.33 -7.94 11.33
CA ASP A 83 5.58 -8.84 12.47
C ASP A 83 4.66 -8.51 13.66
N GLU A 84 3.91 -7.41 13.59
CA GLU A 84 3.10 -6.90 14.71
C GLU A 84 1.76 -6.38 14.21
N LEU A 85 0.92 -7.29 13.70
CA LEU A 85 -0.36 -6.91 13.12
C LEU A 85 -1.26 -6.16 14.09
N ALA A 86 -1.34 -6.61 15.34
CA ALA A 86 -2.22 -5.97 16.32
C ALA A 86 -1.84 -4.50 16.54
N ASP A 87 -0.54 -4.22 16.67
CA ASP A 87 -0.06 -2.86 16.87
C ASP A 87 -0.28 -2.00 15.62
N ASP A 88 0.05 -2.53 14.46
CA ASP A 88 -0.13 -1.79 13.20
C ASP A 88 -1.61 -1.54 12.92
N HIS A 89 -2.46 -2.53 13.16
CA HIS A 89 -3.90 -2.37 12.98
C HIS A 89 -4.44 -1.26 13.88
N ALA A 90 -4.07 -1.26 15.15
CA ALA A 90 -4.53 -0.24 16.09
C ALA A 90 -4.06 1.16 15.69
N ARG A 91 -2.79 1.28 15.30
CA ARG A 91 -2.20 2.55 14.88
C ARG A 91 -2.86 3.07 13.61
N MET A 92 -3.02 2.21 12.62
CA MET A 92 -3.61 2.59 11.34
C MET A 92 -5.10 2.96 11.50
N ALA A 93 -5.84 2.20 12.31
CA ALA A 93 -7.24 2.50 12.58
C ALA A 93 -7.38 3.85 13.28
N ALA A 94 -6.51 4.14 14.25
CA ALA A 94 -6.52 5.43 14.95
C ALA A 94 -6.17 6.58 14.00
N ALA A 95 -5.37 6.32 12.98
CA ALA A 95 -5.01 7.32 11.97
C ALA A 95 -6.10 7.48 10.88
N GLY A 96 -7.17 6.70 10.94
CA GLY A 96 -8.29 6.84 10.02
C GLY A 96 -8.27 5.91 8.81
N VAL A 97 -7.42 4.89 8.81
CA VAL A 97 -7.43 3.90 7.72
C VAL A 97 -8.71 3.06 7.83
N SER A 98 -9.35 2.83 6.70
CA SER A 98 -10.61 2.08 6.63
C SER A 98 -10.34 0.58 6.57
N PHE A 99 -10.66 -0.13 7.64
CA PHE A 99 -10.59 -1.57 7.67
C PHE A 99 -11.96 -2.16 7.34
N LEU A 100 -11.99 -3.17 6.50
CA LEU A 100 -13.24 -3.76 6.00
C LEU A 100 -13.76 -4.90 6.89
N GLU A 101 -12.96 -5.33 7.84
CA GLU A 101 -13.28 -6.48 8.70
C GLU A 101 -12.48 -6.37 9.98
N GLU A 102 -12.77 -7.24 10.94
CA GLU A 102 -11.93 -7.42 12.10
C GLU A 102 -10.80 -8.40 11.74
N PRO A 103 -9.63 -8.29 12.40
CA PRO A 103 -8.55 -9.25 12.15
C PRO A 103 -9.03 -10.68 12.34
N ARG A 104 -8.61 -11.56 11.44
CA ARG A 104 -8.96 -12.98 11.49
C ARG A 104 -7.70 -13.82 11.45
N THR A 105 -7.79 -15.02 12.01
CA THR A 105 -6.69 -15.97 12.01
C THR A 105 -6.96 -17.01 10.93
N GLU A 106 -5.98 -17.17 10.04
CA GLU A 106 -6.01 -18.14 8.98
C GLU A 106 -4.88 -19.15 9.19
N ARG A 107 -4.86 -20.19 8.37
CA ARG A 107 -3.80 -21.18 8.46
C ARG A 107 -2.41 -20.55 8.27
N TYR A 108 -2.31 -19.56 7.40
CA TYR A 108 -1.03 -18.94 7.04
C TYR A 108 -0.64 -17.77 7.96
N GLY A 109 -1.50 -17.35 8.85
CA GLY A 109 -1.22 -16.27 9.77
C GLY A 109 -2.44 -15.44 10.11
N LYS A 110 -2.19 -14.25 10.63
CA LYS A 110 -3.25 -13.28 10.94
C LYS A 110 -3.35 -12.29 9.81
N VAL A 111 -4.58 -11.90 9.47
CA VAL A 111 -4.80 -11.00 8.33
C VAL A 111 -6.00 -10.10 8.59
N VAL A 112 -5.93 -8.88 8.06
CA VAL A 112 -7.06 -7.96 8.03
C VAL A 112 -6.99 -7.14 6.74
N VAL A 113 -8.14 -6.96 6.10
CA VAL A 113 -8.24 -6.20 4.84
C VAL A 113 -8.49 -4.74 5.16
N PHE A 114 -7.75 -3.86 4.51
CA PHE A 114 -8.05 -2.44 4.55
C PHE A 114 -8.12 -1.87 3.13
N GLU A 115 -8.71 -0.68 3.03
CA GLU A 115 -8.73 0.06 1.78
C GLU A 115 -7.77 1.22 1.84
N ASP A 116 -7.08 1.50 0.72
CA ASP A 116 -6.30 2.73 0.65
C ASP A 116 -7.23 3.92 0.38
N LEU A 117 -6.63 5.09 0.21
CA LEU A 117 -7.36 6.34 0.02
C LEU A 117 -8.38 6.26 -1.12
N TYR A 118 -8.08 5.48 -2.15
CA TYR A 118 -8.90 5.40 -3.37
C TYR A 118 -9.80 4.16 -3.40
N GLY A 119 -9.68 3.28 -2.43
CA GLY A 119 -10.52 2.08 -2.37
C GLY A 119 -9.85 0.80 -2.85
N ASN A 120 -8.58 0.84 -3.22
CA ASN A 120 -7.86 -0.40 -3.51
C ASN A 120 -7.74 -1.23 -2.22
N ARG A 121 -7.87 -2.53 -2.36
CA ARG A 121 -7.82 -3.43 -1.20
C ARG A 121 -6.43 -3.96 -0.96
N TRP A 122 -6.05 -3.94 0.31
CA TRP A 122 -4.76 -4.38 0.81
C TRP A 122 -4.98 -5.39 1.92
N ASP A 123 -4.17 -6.44 1.94
CA ASP A 123 -4.07 -7.30 3.13
C ASP A 123 -2.95 -6.78 4.02
N LEU A 124 -3.26 -6.59 5.30
CA LEU A 124 -2.22 -6.47 6.32
C LEU A 124 -2.07 -7.88 6.91
N LEU A 125 -0.90 -8.47 6.77
CA LEU A 125 -0.68 -9.88 7.04
C LEU A 125 0.51 -10.10 7.95
N GLU A 126 0.27 -10.78 9.06
CA GLU A 126 1.35 -11.28 9.92
C GLU A 126 1.50 -12.77 9.65
N PRO A 127 2.56 -13.19 8.95
CA PRO A 127 2.73 -14.60 8.64
C PRO A 127 2.86 -15.44 9.91
N ARG A 128 2.38 -16.66 9.85
CA ARG A 128 2.46 -17.58 10.98
C ARG A 128 3.92 -17.89 11.27
N SER A 129 4.29 -17.82 12.55
CA SER A 129 5.63 -18.13 12.99
C SER A 129 6.01 -19.57 12.59
N GLY A 130 7.15 -19.71 11.93
CA GLY A 130 7.61 -21.00 11.44
C GLY A 130 7.01 -21.42 10.10
N SER A 131 6.10 -20.65 9.53
CA SER A 131 5.57 -20.95 8.20
C SER A 131 6.62 -20.63 7.14
N PRO A 132 6.79 -21.50 6.13
CA PRO A 132 7.72 -21.18 5.06
C PRO A 132 7.20 -20.03 4.22
N ARG A 133 8.11 -19.18 3.77
CA ARG A 133 7.83 -18.12 2.81
C ARG A 133 8.57 -18.46 1.54
N SER A 134 7.90 -18.38 0.44
CA SER A 134 8.54 -18.60 -0.86
C SER A 134 8.85 -17.32 -1.56
#